data_89db22ba7a4656aca3f46f7ba62c4da9
#
_entry.id   89db22ba7a4656aca3f46f7ba62c4da9
#
_cell.length_a   1.000
_cell.length_b   1.000
_cell.length_c   1.000
_cell.angle_alpha   90.00
_cell.angle_beta   90.00
_cell.angle_gamma   90.00
#
_symmetry.space_group_name_H-M   'P 1'
#
loop_
_entity.id
_entity.type
_entity.pdbx_description
1 polymer ?
#
loop_
_entity_poly.entity_id
_entity_poly.type
_entity_poly.pdbx_seq_one_letter_code
_entity_poly.pdbx_strand_id
1 'polypeptide(L)' 'MIWVYTVVMMMIEPTTNEKSFIVFSPNTAFTNEESCQQWREVDMLRLYNSRPSENAKAVSQCFPFPFNVDKGT' A
#
# COMPACT_ATOMS: atom_id res chain seq x y z
N MET A 1 13.03 -12.95 7.81
CA MET A 1 11.96 -11.95 7.90
C MET A 1 11.79 -11.27 6.55
N ILE A 2 10.57 -11.11 6.12
CA ILE A 2 10.27 -10.38 4.89
C ILE A 2 9.43 -9.16 5.21
N TRP A 3 9.43 -8.21 4.30
CA TRP A 3 8.68 -6.98 4.44
C TRP A 3 7.72 -6.84 3.28
N VAL A 4 6.49 -6.48 3.58
CA VAL A 4 5.48 -6.18 2.56
C VAL A 4 4.86 -4.84 2.88
N TYR A 5 4.26 -4.19 1.88
CA TYR A 5 3.57 -2.94 2.13
C TYR A 5 2.16 -2.98 1.55
N THR A 6 1.33 -2.11 2.08
CA THR A 6 -0.04 -1.95 1.62
C THR A 6 -0.32 -0.47 1.46
N VAL A 7 -1.00 -0.11 0.39
CA VAL A 7 -1.47 1.25 0.17
C VAL A 7 -2.98 1.23 0.18
N VAL A 8 -3.57 2.08 1.00
CA VAL A 8 -5.03 2.21 1.08
C VAL A 8 -5.40 3.61 0.62
N MET A 9 -6.28 3.68 -0.36
CA MET A 9 -6.78 4.95 -0.85
C MET A 9 -8.23 5.08 -0.45
N MET A 10 -8.57 6.17 0.22
CA MET A 10 -9.93 6.47 0.62
C MET A 10 -10.48 7.57 -0.27
N MET A 11 -11.69 7.36 -0.78
CA MET A 11 -12.38 8.35 -1.61
C MET A 11 -13.72 8.65 -0.99
N ILE A 12 -14.15 9.91 -1.11
CA ILE A 12 -15.45 10.34 -0.63
C ILE A 12 -16.24 10.85 -1.81
N GLU A 13 -17.41 10.27 -2.01
CA GLU A 13 -18.32 10.70 -3.08
C GLU A 13 -18.94 12.03 -2.68
N PRO A 14 -18.73 13.11 -3.45
CA PRO A 14 -19.22 14.43 -3.03
C PRO A 14 -20.74 14.57 -3.01
N THR A 15 -21.46 13.76 -3.78
CA THR A 15 -22.91 13.88 -3.83
C THR A 15 -23.61 13.08 -2.76
N THR A 16 -23.05 11.94 -2.36
CA THR A 16 -23.70 11.05 -1.41
C THR A 16 -22.96 10.96 -0.09
N ASN A 17 -21.74 11.51 -0.01
CA ASN A 17 -20.88 11.40 1.16
C ASN A 17 -20.50 9.95 1.46
N GLU A 18 -20.64 9.08 0.51
CA GLU A 18 -20.24 7.69 0.70
C GLU A 18 -18.71 7.57 0.62
N LYS A 19 -18.17 6.73 1.48
CA LYS A 19 -16.73 6.48 1.50
C LYS A 19 -16.43 5.17 0.81
N SER A 20 -15.40 5.19 -0.02
CA SER A 20 -14.93 3.99 -0.70
C SER A 20 -13.45 3.81 -0.39
N PHE A 21 -13.02 2.56 -0.32
CA PHE A 21 -11.63 2.23 -0.05
C PHE A 21 -11.11 1.32 -1.14
N ILE A 22 -9.90 1.63 -1.60
CA ILE A 22 -9.18 0.75 -2.52
C ILE A 22 -7.92 0.33 -1.82
N VAL A 23 -7.71 -0.99 -1.71
CA VAL A 23 -6.53 -1.53 -1.07
C VAL A 23 -5.63 -2.12 -2.14
N PHE A 24 -4.39 -1.68 -2.16
CA PHE A 24 -3.40 -2.16 -3.11
C PHE A 24 -2.27 -2.82 -2.34
N SER A 25 -2.03 -4.09 -2.62
CA SER A 25 -0.93 -4.84 -2.02
C SER A 25 -0.19 -5.56 -3.13
N PRO A 26 1.03 -5.15 -3.43
CA PRO A 26 1.79 -5.82 -4.47
C PRO A 26 2.19 -7.23 -4.03
N ASN A 27 2.40 -8.10 -4.99
CA ASN A 27 2.81 -9.47 -4.71
C ASN A 27 4.30 -9.60 -4.43
N THR A 28 4.96 -8.51 -4.15
CA THR A 28 6.39 -8.49 -3.95
C THR A 28 6.72 -8.41 -2.47
N ALA A 29 7.62 -9.24 -2.02
CA ALA A 29 8.14 -9.18 -0.67
C ALA A 29 9.59 -8.70 -0.72
N PHE A 30 10.01 -7.97 0.29
CA PHE A 30 11.34 -7.41 0.35
C PHE A 30 12.11 -8.04 1.49
N THR A 31 13.42 -8.16 1.31
CA THR A 31 14.26 -8.79 2.33
C THR A 31 14.68 -7.81 3.41
N ASN A 32 14.51 -6.51 3.18
CA ASN A 32 14.84 -5.51 4.20
C ASN A 32 13.82 -4.38 4.18
N GLU A 33 13.77 -3.68 5.29
CA GLU A 33 12.82 -2.60 5.47
C GLU A 33 13.08 -1.44 4.53
N GLU A 34 14.34 -1.13 4.29
CA GLU A 34 14.69 0.01 3.46
C GLU A 34 14.11 -0.10 2.06
N SER A 35 14.25 -1.28 1.44
CA SER A 35 13.68 -1.50 0.12
C SER A 35 12.16 -1.40 0.14
N CYS A 36 11.53 -1.94 1.17
CA CYS A 36 10.10 -1.85 1.33
C CYS A 36 9.64 -0.39 1.40
N GLN A 37 10.33 0.42 2.20
CA GLN A 37 9.96 1.83 2.33
C GLN A 37 10.14 2.59 1.02
N GLN A 38 11.19 2.31 0.28
CA GLN A 38 11.42 2.97 -0.99
C GLN A 38 10.31 2.67 -1.99
N TRP A 39 9.98 1.39 -2.16
CA TRP A 39 8.95 0.99 -3.10
C TRP A 39 7.56 1.45 -2.66
N ARG A 40 7.30 1.40 -1.36
CA ARG A 40 6.05 1.90 -0.80
C ARG A 40 5.85 3.37 -1.16
N GLU A 41 6.90 4.16 -1.00
CA GLU A 41 6.82 5.59 -1.29
C GLU A 41 6.58 5.85 -2.76
N VAL A 42 7.26 5.12 -3.63
CA VAL A 42 7.10 5.28 -5.08
C VAL A 42 5.67 4.92 -5.49
N ASP A 43 5.16 3.80 -5.01
CA ASP A 43 3.81 3.36 -5.36
C ASP A 43 2.76 4.29 -4.79
N MET A 44 2.97 4.78 -3.57
CA MET A 44 2.02 5.70 -2.97
C MET A 44 1.92 6.99 -3.79
N LEU A 45 3.05 7.53 -4.22
CA LEU A 45 3.06 8.74 -5.02
C LEU A 45 2.40 8.52 -6.37
N ARG A 46 2.67 7.37 -7.00
CA ARG A 46 2.08 7.05 -8.28
C ARG A 46 0.56 6.94 -8.17
N LEU A 47 0.08 6.25 -7.16
CA LEU A 47 -1.35 6.09 -6.96
C LEU A 47 -2.02 7.40 -6.58
N TYR A 48 -1.34 8.19 -5.77
CA TYR A 48 -1.87 9.49 -5.37
C TYR A 48 -1.99 10.43 -6.57
N ASN A 49 -0.99 10.43 -7.45
CA ASN A 49 -1.01 11.28 -8.64
C ASN A 49 -2.06 10.83 -9.65
N SER A 50 -2.48 9.57 -9.56
CA SER A 50 -3.51 9.02 -10.44
C SER A 50 -4.88 8.98 -9.78
N ARG A 51 -5.02 9.62 -8.63
CA ARG A 51 -6.27 9.54 -7.89
C ARG A 51 -7.43 10.10 -8.70
N PRO A 52 -8.61 9.50 -8.58
CA PRO A 52 -9.76 9.91 -9.39
C PRO A 52 -10.37 11.24 -8.93
N SER A 53 -10.05 11.70 -7.75
CA SER A 53 -10.67 12.92 -7.22
C SER A 53 -9.70 13.58 -6.24
N GLU A 54 -9.84 14.90 -6.10
CA GLU A 54 -9.02 15.66 -5.17
C GLU A 54 -9.30 15.28 -3.72
N ASN A 55 -10.44 14.68 -3.46
CA ASN A 55 -10.81 14.27 -2.11
C ASN A 55 -10.24 12.93 -1.72
N ALA A 56 -9.56 12.27 -2.63
CA ALA A 56 -8.96 10.99 -2.33
C ALA A 56 -7.71 11.17 -1.47
N LYS A 57 -7.58 10.32 -0.48
CA LYS A 57 -6.43 10.32 0.40
C LYS A 57 -5.78 8.94 0.37
N ALA A 58 -4.46 8.91 0.49
CA ALA A 58 -3.73 7.66 0.47
C ALA A 58 -2.88 7.53 1.72
N VAL A 59 -2.87 6.34 2.29
CA VAL A 59 -1.96 5.99 3.38
C VAL A 59 -1.31 4.67 3.05
N SER A 60 -0.10 4.48 3.54
CA SER A 60 0.62 3.27 3.25
C SER A 60 1.51 2.91 4.43
N GLN A 61 1.85 1.63 4.53
CA GLN A 61 2.67 1.16 5.62
C GLN A 61 3.37 -0.13 5.22
N CYS A 62 4.60 -0.29 5.71
CA CYS A 62 5.35 -1.52 5.57
C CYS A 62 5.14 -2.37 6.82
N PHE A 63 5.02 -3.69 6.63
CA PHE A 63 4.83 -4.64 7.72
C PHE A 63 5.90 -5.71 7.68
N PRO A 64 6.53 -6.01 8.81
CA PRO A 64 7.44 -7.14 8.86
C PRO A 64 6.69 -8.44 9.11
N PHE A 65 7.09 -9.48 8.41
CA PHE A 65 6.56 -10.82 8.64
C PHE A 65 7.71 -11.74 9.03
N PRO A 66 7.62 -12.40 10.16
CA PRO A 66 8.64 -13.36 10.57
C PRO A 66 8.45 -14.68 9.82
N PHE A 67 8.37 -14.59 8.53
CA PHE A 67 8.03 -15.70 7.68
C PHE A 67 9.29 -16.30 7.07
N ASN A 68 9.42 -17.60 7.19
CA ASN A 68 10.54 -18.32 6.63
C ASN A 68 10.10 -19.09 5.41
N VAL A 69 10.44 -18.56 4.27
CA VAL A 69 9.99 -19.16 3.03
C VAL A 69 10.53 -20.56 2.82
N ASP A 70 11.74 -20.77 3.23
CA ASP A 70 12.36 -22.08 3.03
C ASP A 70 11.78 -23.16 3.90
N LYS A 71 11.03 -22.77 4.93
CA LYS A 71 10.43 -23.77 5.74
C LYS A 71 9.23 -24.34 5.15
N GLY A 72 8.68 -23.65 4.38
CA GLY A 72 7.44 -24.01 3.87
C GLY A 72 7.32 -25.38 3.51
N THR A 73 8.18 -25.86 3.54
CA THR A 73 8.02 -27.08 3.27
C THR A 73 7.69 -27.89 3.82
#